data_1b3404ed32ab02fccd575bfbca56450f
#
_entry.id   1b3404ed32ab02fccd575bfbca56450f
#
_cell.length_a   1.000
_cell.length_b   1.000
_cell.length_c   1.000
_cell.angle_alpha   90.00
_cell.angle_beta   90.00
_cell.angle_gamma   90.00
#
_symmetry.space_group_name_H-M   'P 1'
#
loop_
_entity.id
_entity.type
_entity.pdbx_description
1 polymer ?
#
loop_
_entity_poly.entity_id
_entity_poly.type
_entity_poly.pdbx_seq_one_letter_code
_entity_poly.pdbx_strand_id
1 'polypeptide(L)'
;MSAIHLLTPEIADAIAAGEVIERPASVVKELVENALDANARRITIDVRGAGKISIRISDDGEGIAAEDLHMAFVRHATSKVTNLTDLDAIATLGFRGEALASIASVADVECSSAGTRIRVRAGNVIEQGAGPLLPGVTLEVKDLFANVPARLKFLKSDSTEVAAIKDIVSAFALLHPHVRFQLNIDARSAVSSSGDGDRRRAIGSVHGLPVAAEMLEMIGMPLVTGMVSQPRMSRGSRDGIVLAVNGRPISSRPLLYALEDCYQGMLERGRHPIAVIDIGIDPELVDVNVHPAKREVRFREEGAVFSALQRAVRVALGASQPYQYHSAGGQAATIVPDPMPQLTLHEAAAAVAVAEVGARTAETVLRPIGQVGPGYLVAEGPDGLVLVDQHAAHERVLYNRLLERLRCGRGMTQPLL
;
A
#
# COMPACT_ATOMS: atom_id res chain seq x y z
N MET A 1 0.91 31.04 37.38
CA MET A 1 0.51 29.66 36.91
C MET A 1 -0.91 29.79 36.41
N SER A 2 -1.21 29.38 35.18
CA SER A 2 -2.58 29.36 34.69
C SER A 2 -3.36 28.23 35.39
N ALA A 3 -4.57 28.51 35.84
CA ALA A 3 -5.41 27.54 36.53
C ALA A 3 -5.88 26.46 35.50
N ILE A 4 -5.86 25.20 35.90
CA ILE A 4 -6.45 24.10 35.13
C ILE A 4 -7.97 24.26 35.20
N HIS A 5 -8.65 24.22 34.01
CA HIS A 5 -10.11 24.31 33.90
C HIS A 5 -10.62 23.27 32.92
N LEU A 6 -11.87 22.85 33.07
CA LEU A 6 -12.55 21.98 32.11
C LEU A 6 -12.85 22.78 30.84
N LEU A 7 -12.54 22.18 29.69
CA LEU A 7 -12.92 22.73 28.39
C LEU A 7 -14.45 22.62 28.20
N THR A 8 -15.01 23.57 27.46
CA THR A 8 -16.41 23.43 27.04
C THR A 8 -16.55 22.25 26.08
N PRO A 9 -17.71 21.59 26.04
CA PRO A 9 -17.91 20.44 25.12
C PRO A 9 -17.54 20.78 23.67
N GLU A 10 -17.89 21.97 23.17
CA GLU A 10 -17.61 22.38 21.81
C GLU A 10 -16.09 22.47 21.52
N ILE A 11 -15.30 22.97 22.49
CA ILE A 11 -13.84 23.06 22.36
C ILE A 11 -13.21 21.66 22.44
N ALA A 12 -13.67 20.84 23.38
CA ALA A 12 -13.21 19.46 23.52
C ALA A 12 -13.50 18.65 22.26
N ASP A 13 -14.69 18.83 21.69
CA ASP A 13 -15.13 18.19 20.45
C ASP A 13 -14.34 18.64 19.24
N ALA A 14 -14.05 19.94 19.12
CA ALA A 14 -13.24 20.46 18.02
C ALA A 14 -11.77 19.98 18.10
N ILE A 15 -11.21 19.80 19.33
CA ILE A 15 -9.87 19.23 19.51
C ILE A 15 -9.86 17.77 19.12
N ALA A 16 -10.76 16.96 19.66
CA ALA A 16 -10.83 15.52 19.36
C ALA A 16 -11.15 15.23 17.88
N ALA A 17 -12.07 16.02 17.27
CA ALA A 17 -12.32 15.94 15.84
C ALA A 17 -11.05 16.19 15.01
N GLY A 18 -10.12 16.97 15.57
CA GLY A 18 -8.89 17.29 14.93
C GLY A 18 -7.88 16.18 14.81
N GLU A 19 -7.97 15.23 15.66
CA GLU A 19 -7.14 14.02 15.60
C GLU A 19 -7.66 13.04 14.54
N VAL A 20 -8.96 13.11 14.23
CA VAL A 20 -9.63 12.25 13.23
C VAL A 20 -9.70 12.91 11.86
N ILE A 21 -10.13 14.19 11.81
CA ILE A 21 -10.34 14.93 10.56
C ILE A 21 -9.31 16.06 10.45
N GLU A 22 -8.22 15.77 9.80
CA GLU A 22 -7.13 16.72 9.58
C GLU A 22 -7.31 17.59 8.33
N ARG A 23 -7.98 17.04 7.29
CA ARG A 23 -8.07 17.65 5.95
C ARG A 23 -9.26 17.09 5.17
N PRO A 24 -9.68 17.73 4.03
CA PRO A 24 -10.79 17.25 3.20
C PRO A 24 -10.67 15.77 2.78
N ALA A 25 -9.46 15.32 2.46
CA ALA A 25 -9.21 13.92 2.10
C ALA A 25 -9.52 12.93 3.25
N SER A 26 -9.40 13.36 4.52
CA SER A 26 -9.79 12.54 5.68
C SER A 26 -11.31 12.33 5.73
N VAL A 27 -12.10 13.38 5.42
CA VAL A 27 -13.56 13.28 5.32
C VAL A 27 -13.95 12.28 4.25
N VAL A 28 -13.38 12.41 3.03
CA VAL A 28 -13.67 11.50 1.92
C VAL A 28 -13.33 10.06 2.30
N LYS A 29 -12.19 9.83 2.94
CA LYS A 29 -11.75 8.51 3.39
C LYS A 29 -12.78 7.86 4.33
N GLU A 30 -13.14 8.53 5.42
CA GLU A 30 -14.07 7.99 6.42
C GLU A 30 -15.45 7.72 5.84
N LEU A 31 -15.96 8.60 4.95
CA LEU A 31 -17.27 8.42 4.33
C LEU A 31 -17.27 7.30 3.28
N VAL A 32 -16.19 7.12 2.53
CA VAL A 32 -16.03 5.98 1.61
C VAL A 32 -15.90 4.67 2.38
N GLU A 33 -15.15 4.63 3.49
CA GLU A 33 -15.07 3.46 4.36
C GLU A 33 -16.46 3.07 4.90
N ASN A 34 -17.28 4.05 5.32
CA ASN A 34 -18.64 3.79 5.77
C ASN A 34 -19.56 3.25 4.66
N ALA A 35 -19.44 3.77 3.43
CA ALA A 35 -20.21 3.27 2.30
C ALA A 35 -19.81 1.83 1.92
N LEU A 36 -18.51 1.51 1.96
CA LEU A 36 -18.02 0.14 1.74
C LEU A 36 -18.51 -0.83 2.82
N ASP A 37 -18.46 -0.42 4.09
CA ASP A 37 -18.97 -1.21 5.21
C ASP A 37 -20.50 -1.43 5.13
N ALA A 38 -21.24 -0.50 4.47
CA ALA A 38 -22.66 -0.64 4.17
C ALA A 38 -22.94 -1.44 2.88
N ASN A 39 -21.94 -2.19 2.37
CA ASN A 39 -22.07 -3.03 1.17
C ASN A 39 -22.46 -2.27 -0.10
N ALA A 40 -22.10 -0.99 -0.22
CA ALA A 40 -22.39 -0.20 -1.42
C ALA A 40 -21.69 -0.78 -2.66
N ARG A 41 -22.41 -0.77 -3.79
CA ARG A 41 -21.92 -1.14 -5.10
C ARG A 41 -21.59 0.05 -5.98
N ARG A 42 -22.10 1.22 -5.62
CA ARG A 42 -21.86 2.48 -6.30
C ARG A 42 -21.63 3.58 -5.29
N ILE A 43 -20.52 4.29 -5.43
CA ILE A 43 -20.15 5.43 -4.59
C ILE A 43 -19.85 6.61 -5.51
N THR A 44 -20.60 7.70 -5.37
CA THR A 44 -20.41 8.94 -6.11
C THR A 44 -19.94 10.01 -5.15
N ILE A 45 -18.86 10.71 -5.51
CA ILE A 45 -18.19 11.72 -4.69
C ILE A 45 -18.12 12.99 -5.51
N ASP A 46 -18.77 14.07 -5.05
CA ASP A 46 -18.72 15.40 -5.65
C ASP A 46 -17.99 16.35 -4.70
N VAL A 47 -16.91 16.98 -5.17
CA VAL A 47 -16.05 17.87 -4.39
C VAL A 47 -16.03 19.24 -5.04
N ARG A 48 -16.22 20.31 -4.25
CA ARG A 48 -16.12 21.70 -4.70
C ARG A 48 -15.12 22.48 -3.84
N GLY A 49 -14.34 23.36 -4.50
CA GLY A 49 -13.37 24.20 -3.83
C GLY A 49 -12.35 23.39 -3.02
N ALA A 50 -11.82 22.32 -3.61
CA ALA A 50 -10.88 21.39 -2.96
C ALA A 50 -11.41 20.74 -1.66
N GLY A 51 -12.74 20.62 -1.52
CA GLY A 51 -13.40 20.07 -0.34
C GLY A 51 -13.63 21.05 0.80
N LYS A 52 -13.26 22.31 0.64
CA LYS A 52 -13.51 23.38 1.62
C LYS A 52 -14.95 23.89 1.51
N ILE A 53 -15.47 24.02 0.29
CA ILE A 53 -16.84 24.52 0.02
C ILE A 53 -17.83 23.38 0.25
N SER A 54 -17.67 22.25 -0.45
CA SER A 54 -18.50 21.08 -0.19
C SER A 54 -17.83 19.77 -0.60
N ILE A 55 -18.18 18.72 0.15
CA ILE A 55 -17.93 17.31 -0.17
C ILE A 55 -19.27 16.62 -0.05
N ARG A 56 -19.77 16.06 -1.16
CA ARG A 56 -21.00 15.26 -1.19
C ARG A 56 -20.64 13.82 -1.57
N ILE A 57 -21.12 12.88 -0.77
CA ILE A 57 -20.97 11.44 -1.04
C ILE A 57 -22.35 10.81 -1.05
N SER A 58 -22.61 10.02 -2.10
CA SER A 58 -23.83 9.24 -2.24
C SER A 58 -23.46 7.80 -2.54
N ASP A 59 -24.05 6.87 -1.82
CA ASP A 59 -23.90 5.44 -2.00
C ASP A 59 -25.26 4.75 -2.20
N ASP A 60 -25.23 3.49 -2.63
CA ASP A 60 -26.40 2.63 -2.77
C ASP A 60 -26.36 1.45 -1.78
N GLY A 61 -25.70 1.62 -0.65
CA GLY A 61 -25.59 0.61 0.40
C GLY A 61 -26.87 0.38 1.20
N GLU A 62 -26.75 -0.29 2.34
CA GLU A 62 -27.87 -0.66 3.21
C GLU A 62 -28.60 0.56 3.81
N GLY A 63 -27.91 1.71 3.86
CA GLY A 63 -28.48 2.93 4.45
C GLY A 63 -28.45 2.95 5.97
N ILE A 64 -29.11 3.95 6.56
CA ILE A 64 -29.30 4.13 7.99
C ILE A 64 -30.81 4.21 8.24
N ALA A 65 -31.32 3.41 9.19
CA ALA A 65 -32.72 3.45 9.57
C ALA A 65 -33.15 4.83 10.07
N ALA A 66 -34.38 5.22 9.82
CA ALA A 66 -34.89 6.57 10.16
C ALA A 66 -34.75 6.89 11.65
N GLU A 67 -34.98 5.90 12.52
CA GLU A 67 -34.84 5.97 13.97
C GLU A 67 -33.39 6.13 14.43
N ASP A 68 -32.42 5.56 13.67
CA ASP A 68 -31.00 5.58 14.01
C ASP A 68 -30.24 6.76 13.42
N LEU A 69 -30.85 7.50 12.48
CA LEU A 69 -30.17 8.55 11.75
C LEU A 69 -29.59 9.64 12.66
N HIS A 70 -30.30 9.97 13.74
CA HIS A 70 -29.85 10.93 14.73
C HIS A 70 -28.68 10.34 15.57
N MET A 71 -28.73 9.04 15.93
CA MET A 71 -27.70 8.36 16.69
C MET A 71 -26.37 8.26 15.92
N ALA A 72 -26.41 8.22 14.60
CA ALA A 72 -25.23 8.20 13.77
C ALA A 72 -24.30 9.43 13.95
N PHE A 73 -24.82 10.53 14.48
CA PHE A 73 -24.06 11.76 14.81
C PHE A 73 -23.71 11.91 16.28
N VAL A 74 -24.05 10.91 17.10
CA VAL A 74 -23.67 10.87 18.51
C VAL A 74 -22.31 10.17 18.64
N ARG A 75 -21.40 10.71 19.46
CA ARG A 75 -20.09 10.11 19.71
C ARG A 75 -20.23 8.74 20.35
N HIS A 76 -19.33 7.84 19.98
CA HIS A 76 -19.29 6.46 20.49
C HIS A 76 -20.54 5.62 20.13
N ALA A 77 -21.40 6.11 19.24
CA ALA A 77 -22.49 5.34 18.69
C ALA A 77 -22.03 4.59 17.44
N THR A 78 -22.09 3.27 17.46
CA THR A 78 -21.68 2.42 16.35
C THR A 78 -22.51 1.13 16.34
N SER A 79 -22.83 0.64 15.15
CA SER A 79 -23.43 -0.68 14.93
C SER A 79 -22.38 -1.77 14.71
N LYS A 80 -21.07 -1.41 14.68
CA LYS A 80 -19.99 -2.28 14.19
C LYS A 80 -19.22 -2.99 15.31
N VAL A 81 -19.34 -2.53 16.56
CA VAL A 81 -18.66 -3.08 17.76
C VAL A 81 -19.65 -3.07 18.88
N THR A 82 -19.83 -4.21 19.55
CA THR A 82 -20.71 -4.37 20.71
C THR A 82 -19.96 -4.82 21.96
N ASN A 83 -18.87 -5.56 21.80
CA ASN A 83 -18.10 -6.15 22.90
C ASN A 83 -16.61 -5.80 22.77
N LEU A 84 -15.85 -5.95 23.87
CA LEU A 84 -14.41 -5.77 23.86
C LEU A 84 -13.69 -6.76 22.94
N THR A 85 -14.22 -7.97 22.82
CA THR A 85 -13.68 -9.01 21.90
C THR A 85 -13.80 -8.62 20.43
N ASP A 86 -14.78 -7.78 20.05
CA ASP A 86 -14.92 -7.29 18.68
C ASP A 86 -13.77 -6.33 18.29
N LEU A 87 -13.08 -5.72 19.29
CA LEU A 87 -11.92 -4.87 19.06
C LEU A 87 -10.67 -5.68 18.71
N ASP A 88 -10.61 -6.95 19.11
CA ASP A 88 -9.49 -7.84 18.79
C ASP A 88 -9.61 -8.42 17.37
N ALA A 89 -10.83 -8.38 16.77
CA ALA A 89 -11.13 -8.95 15.45
C ALA A 89 -11.91 -7.97 14.56
N ILE A 90 -11.34 -6.78 14.32
CA ILE A 90 -12.00 -5.72 13.54
C ILE A 90 -12.03 -6.12 12.06
N ALA A 91 -13.20 -6.52 11.57
CA ALA A 91 -13.43 -6.88 10.17
C ALA A 91 -13.89 -5.68 9.30
N THR A 92 -14.45 -4.62 9.91
CA THR A 92 -14.97 -3.44 9.21
C THR A 92 -13.88 -2.38 9.01
N LEU A 93 -14.03 -1.55 7.98
CA LEU A 93 -13.12 -0.43 7.72
C LEU A 93 -13.28 0.70 8.76
N GLY A 94 -14.49 1.00 9.21
CA GLY A 94 -14.80 1.91 10.32
C GLY A 94 -15.28 1.14 11.56
N PHE A 95 -14.94 1.58 12.78
CA PHE A 95 -15.36 0.90 14.02
C PHE A 95 -15.54 1.82 15.24
N ARG A 96 -14.97 3.03 15.22
CA ARG A 96 -14.88 3.89 16.42
C ARG A 96 -16.18 4.62 16.77
N GLY A 97 -17.18 4.71 15.87
CA GLY A 97 -18.40 5.47 16.10
C GLY A 97 -18.17 6.98 16.29
N GLU A 98 -17.11 7.53 15.71
CA GLU A 98 -16.70 8.93 15.92
C GLU A 98 -16.64 9.73 14.62
N ALA A 99 -16.62 9.09 13.46
CA ALA A 99 -16.34 9.77 12.18
C ALA A 99 -17.38 10.83 11.86
N LEU A 100 -18.68 10.48 11.85
CA LEU A 100 -19.77 11.41 11.53
C LEU A 100 -19.89 12.52 12.57
N ALA A 101 -19.80 12.20 13.85
CA ALA A 101 -19.80 13.18 14.94
C ALA A 101 -18.61 14.15 14.82
N SER A 102 -17.43 13.66 14.50
CA SER A 102 -16.22 14.47 14.30
C SER A 102 -16.34 15.40 13.07
N ILE A 103 -16.88 14.89 11.94
CA ILE A 103 -17.12 15.70 10.76
C ILE A 103 -18.14 16.81 11.07
N ALA A 104 -19.26 16.46 11.74
CA ALA A 104 -20.32 17.39 12.07
C ALA A 104 -19.90 18.46 13.09
N SER A 105 -18.91 18.18 13.95
CA SER A 105 -18.38 19.18 14.88
C SER A 105 -17.56 20.28 14.20
N VAL A 106 -17.01 20.03 13.00
CA VAL A 106 -16.14 20.96 12.27
C VAL A 106 -16.72 21.43 10.94
N ALA A 107 -17.99 21.10 10.64
CA ALA A 107 -18.66 21.41 9.39
C ALA A 107 -20.17 21.56 9.56
N ASP A 108 -20.86 21.96 8.50
CA ASP A 108 -22.31 21.88 8.34
C ASP A 108 -22.62 20.61 7.52
N VAL A 109 -23.26 19.64 8.13
CA VAL A 109 -23.50 18.33 7.54
C VAL A 109 -24.99 18.10 7.34
N GLU A 110 -25.36 17.72 6.12
CA GLU A 110 -26.70 17.25 5.77
C GLU A 110 -26.63 15.77 5.38
N CYS A 111 -27.42 14.93 6.02
CA CYS A 111 -27.49 13.50 5.74
C CYS A 111 -28.93 13.10 5.43
N SER A 112 -29.10 12.31 4.37
CA SER A 112 -30.39 11.74 3.95
C SER A 112 -30.25 10.24 3.78
N SER A 113 -31.14 9.48 4.43
CA SER A 113 -31.26 8.03 4.30
C SER A 113 -32.66 7.58 4.63
N ALA A 114 -33.14 6.50 4.03
CA ALA A 114 -34.42 5.86 4.31
C ALA A 114 -35.64 6.82 4.41
N GLY A 115 -35.67 7.86 3.54
CA GLY A 115 -36.77 8.84 3.53
C GLY A 115 -36.71 9.90 4.66
N THR A 116 -35.62 9.93 5.43
CA THR A 116 -35.39 10.90 6.50
C THR A 116 -34.18 11.77 6.17
N ARG A 117 -34.22 13.03 6.58
CA ARG A 117 -33.10 13.98 6.47
C ARG A 117 -32.79 14.58 7.83
N ILE A 118 -31.51 14.73 8.13
CA ILE A 118 -30.99 15.42 9.32
C ILE A 118 -29.94 16.43 8.89
N ARG A 119 -29.93 17.60 9.53
CA ARG A 119 -28.86 18.60 9.38
C ARG A 119 -28.21 18.86 10.74
N VAL A 120 -26.89 18.76 10.77
CA VAL A 120 -26.08 18.93 11.99
C VAL A 120 -25.04 19.99 11.71
N ARG A 121 -24.90 20.99 12.58
CA ARG A 121 -23.89 22.03 12.48
C ARG A 121 -23.16 22.21 13.81
N ALA A 122 -21.83 22.21 13.75
CA ALA A 122 -20.99 22.32 14.95
C ALA A 122 -21.41 21.34 16.06
N GLY A 123 -21.75 20.10 15.68
CA GLY A 123 -22.17 19.03 16.59
C GLY A 123 -23.63 19.07 17.04
N ASN A 124 -24.40 20.13 16.69
CA ASN A 124 -25.80 20.30 17.13
C ASN A 124 -26.78 19.98 15.99
N VAL A 125 -27.80 19.20 16.27
CA VAL A 125 -28.90 18.96 15.32
C VAL A 125 -29.67 20.25 15.12
N ILE A 126 -29.70 20.75 13.88
CA ILE A 126 -30.42 21.98 13.50
C ILE A 126 -31.80 21.67 12.97
N GLU A 127 -31.93 20.59 12.22
CA GLU A 127 -33.19 20.21 11.56
C GLU A 127 -33.23 18.67 11.40
N GLN A 128 -34.38 18.08 11.59
CA GLN A 128 -34.67 16.70 11.24
C GLN A 128 -36.11 16.61 10.71
N GLY A 129 -36.30 15.87 9.62
CA GLY A 129 -37.61 15.76 8.99
C GLY A 129 -37.61 14.77 7.82
N ALA A 130 -38.70 14.81 7.05
CA ALA A 130 -38.82 14.00 5.84
C ALA A 130 -37.74 14.36 4.82
N GLY A 131 -37.12 13.36 4.22
CA GLY A 131 -36.11 13.46 3.19
C GLY A 131 -36.46 12.66 1.95
N PRO A 132 -35.61 12.70 0.91
CA PRO A 132 -35.79 11.89 -0.28
C PRO A 132 -35.67 10.40 0.03
N LEU A 133 -36.55 9.59 -0.53
CA LEU A 133 -36.45 8.13 -0.47
C LEU A 133 -35.46 7.66 -1.55
N LEU A 134 -34.19 7.62 -1.20
CA LEU A 134 -33.09 7.14 -2.04
C LEU A 134 -32.48 5.87 -1.43
N PRO A 135 -31.91 4.97 -2.25
CA PRO A 135 -31.11 3.87 -1.71
C PRO A 135 -29.85 4.42 -1.02
N GLY A 136 -29.41 3.71 0.02
CA GLY A 136 -28.18 4.04 0.73
C GLY A 136 -28.21 5.34 1.51
N VAL A 137 -27.08 6.02 1.53
CA VAL A 137 -26.87 7.30 2.21
C VAL A 137 -26.44 8.38 1.22
N THR A 138 -26.99 9.57 1.37
CA THR A 138 -26.44 10.79 0.76
C THR A 138 -26.04 11.74 1.87
N LEU A 139 -24.75 12.08 1.94
CA LEU A 139 -24.18 12.96 2.93
C LEU A 139 -23.45 14.11 2.26
N GLU A 140 -23.79 15.35 2.64
CA GLU A 140 -23.14 16.56 2.14
C GLU A 140 -22.52 17.34 3.31
N VAL A 141 -21.20 17.53 3.23
CA VAL A 141 -20.40 18.30 4.19
C VAL A 141 -20.11 19.65 3.56
N LYS A 142 -20.54 20.74 4.19
CA LYS A 142 -20.32 22.13 3.74
C LYS A 142 -19.46 22.88 4.73
N ASP A 143 -18.75 23.89 4.22
CA ASP A 143 -18.00 24.85 5.03
C ASP A 143 -17.04 24.20 6.02
N LEU A 144 -16.29 23.17 5.56
CA LEU A 144 -15.36 22.41 6.38
C LEU A 144 -14.35 23.33 7.07
N PHE A 145 -14.25 23.24 8.39
CA PHE A 145 -13.40 24.03 9.30
C PHE A 145 -13.79 25.53 9.41
N ALA A 146 -14.98 25.94 8.95
CA ALA A 146 -15.41 27.33 9.10
C ALA A 146 -15.45 27.79 10.58
N ASN A 147 -15.78 26.89 11.51
CA ASN A 147 -15.76 27.14 12.95
C ASN A 147 -14.38 26.90 13.61
N VAL A 148 -13.37 26.48 12.85
CA VAL A 148 -11.99 26.24 13.30
C VAL A 148 -11.00 26.95 12.36
N PRO A 149 -10.95 28.32 12.37
CA PRO A 149 -10.18 29.09 11.37
C PRO A 149 -8.67 28.79 11.38
N ALA A 150 -8.13 28.36 12.51
CA ALA A 150 -6.74 27.94 12.60
C ALA A 150 -6.46 26.78 11.63
N ARG A 151 -7.37 25.80 11.50
CA ARG A 151 -7.19 24.67 10.60
C ARG A 151 -7.27 25.05 9.13
N LEU A 152 -8.18 25.95 8.75
CA LEU A 152 -8.22 26.45 7.38
C LEU A 152 -6.89 27.05 6.93
N LYS A 153 -6.17 27.71 7.84
CA LYS A 153 -4.85 28.29 7.56
C LYS A 153 -3.75 27.24 7.38
N PHE A 154 -3.91 26.05 7.97
CA PHE A 154 -2.94 24.96 7.85
C PHE A 154 -3.22 24.01 6.69
N LEU A 155 -4.34 24.13 5.99
CA LEU A 155 -4.58 23.39 4.76
C LEU A 155 -3.55 23.77 3.70
N LYS A 156 -3.16 22.77 2.92
CA LYS A 156 -2.24 22.98 1.79
C LYS A 156 -2.96 23.69 0.63
N SER A 157 -2.24 23.88 -0.46
CA SER A 157 -2.85 24.44 -1.68
C SER A 157 -4.01 23.58 -2.18
N ASP A 158 -4.98 24.20 -2.86
CA ASP A 158 -6.15 23.50 -3.42
C ASP A 158 -5.74 22.32 -4.31
N SER A 159 -4.71 22.50 -5.12
CA SER A 159 -4.16 21.42 -5.95
C SER A 159 -3.64 20.23 -5.13
N THR A 160 -3.01 20.49 -3.97
CA THR A 160 -2.52 19.43 -3.07
C THR A 160 -3.67 18.73 -2.35
N GLU A 161 -4.73 19.45 -1.96
CA GLU A 161 -5.91 18.83 -1.33
C GLU A 161 -6.67 17.96 -2.35
N VAL A 162 -6.85 18.47 -3.57
CA VAL A 162 -7.47 17.73 -4.68
C VAL A 162 -6.68 16.47 -5.01
N ALA A 163 -5.34 16.55 -5.10
CA ALA A 163 -4.50 15.39 -5.33
C ALA A 163 -4.69 14.32 -4.25
N ALA A 164 -4.69 14.73 -2.97
CA ALA A 164 -4.88 13.79 -1.87
C ALA A 164 -6.26 13.11 -1.86
N ILE A 165 -7.34 13.84 -2.23
CA ILE A 165 -8.67 13.25 -2.41
C ILE A 165 -8.65 12.23 -3.55
N LYS A 166 -8.06 12.60 -4.68
CA LYS A 166 -7.94 11.73 -5.86
C LYS A 166 -7.17 10.45 -5.53
N ASP A 167 -6.05 10.56 -4.80
CA ASP A 167 -5.23 9.41 -4.41
C ASP A 167 -6.02 8.42 -3.53
N ILE A 168 -6.79 8.94 -2.56
CA ILE A 168 -7.63 8.09 -1.70
C ILE A 168 -8.70 7.37 -2.51
N VAL A 169 -9.46 8.08 -3.34
CA VAL A 169 -10.53 7.47 -4.14
C VAL A 169 -9.94 6.48 -5.15
N SER A 170 -8.80 6.79 -5.74
CA SER A 170 -8.08 5.88 -6.64
C SER A 170 -7.64 4.60 -5.93
N ALA A 171 -7.11 4.70 -4.71
CA ALA A 171 -6.70 3.54 -3.92
C ALA A 171 -7.91 2.62 -3.63
N PHE A 172 -9.05 3.17 -3.20
CA PHE A 172 -10.25 2.37 -2.97
C PHE A 172 -10.80 1.75 -4.26
N ALA A 173 -10.80 2.49 -5.38
CA ALA A 173 -11.24 1.96 -6.67
C ALA A 173 -10.37 0.78 -7.16
N LEU A 174 -9.06 0.81 -6.88
CA LEU A 174 -8.12 -0.26 -7.21
C LEU A 174 -8.26 -1.49 -6.30
N LEU A 175 -8.57 -1.28 -5.01
CA LEU A 175 -8.72 -2.34 -4.03
C LEU A 175 -10.10 -3.02 -4.09
N HIS A 176 -11.14 -2.25 -4.41
CA HIS A 176 -12.53 -2.71 -4.49
C HIS A 176 -13.06 -2.65 -5.93
N PRO A 177 -12.52 -3.47 -6.87
CA PRO A 177 -12.89 -3.41 -8.28
C PRO A 177 -14.36 -3.77 -8.56
N HIS A 178 -15.05 -4.40 -7.60
CA HIS A 178 -16.48 -4.73 -7.67
C HIS A 178 -17.39 -3.54 -7.28
N VAL A 179 -16.81 -2.42 -6.83
CA VAL A 179 -17.54 -1.19 -6.51
C VAL A 179 -17.25 -0.15 -7.57
N ARG A 180 -18.32 0.50 -8.08
CA ARG A 180 -18.21 1.60 -9.02
C ARG A 180 -17.95 2.90 -8.26
N PHE A 181 -16.79 3.49 -8.49
CA PHE A 181 -16.43 4.81 -7.96
C PHE A 181 -16.57 5.87 -9.05
N GLN A 182 -17.16 7.01 -8.69
CA GLN A 182 -17.22 8.20 -9.51
C GLN A 182 -16.80 9.40 -8.66
N LEU A 183 -15.64 10.00 -8.96
CA LEU A 183 -15.18 11.24 -8.33
C LEU A 183 -15.31 12.39 -9.32
N ASN A 184 -16.04 13.43 -8.94
CA ASN A 184 -16.12 14.68 -9.66
C ASN A 184 -15.50 15.81 -8.82
N ILE A 185 -14.67 16.64 -9.45
CA ILE A 185 -14.05 17.81 -8.83
C ILE A 185 -14.44 19.02 -9.63
N ASP A 186 -15.12 19.98 -8.98
CA ASP A 186 -15.68 21.18 -9.62
C ASP A 186 -16.45 20.83 -10.90
N ALA A 187 -17.36 19.84 -10.78
CA ALA A 187 -18.21 19.29 -11.84
C ALA A 187 -17.46 18.59 -13.00
N ARG A 188 -16.16 18.31 -12.86
CA ARG A 188 -15.38 17.55 -13.85
C ARG A 188 -15.06 16.17 -13.31
N SER A 189 -15.26 15.13 -14.13
CA SER A 189 -14.86 13.76 -13.76
C SER A 189 -13.35 13.64 -13.59
N ALA A 190 -12.92 13.17 -12.42
CA ALA A 190 -11.51 13.01 -12.05
C ALA A 190 -11.09 11.54 -11.90
N VAL A 191 -11.98 10.68 -11.40
CA VAL A 191 -11.80 9.23 -11.31
C VAL A 191 -13.14 8.57 -11.66
N SER A 192 -13.10 7.50 -12.47
CA SER A 192 -14.29 6.71 -12.78
C SER A 192 -13.88 5.25 -12.94
N SER A 193 -14.46 4.33 -12.14
CA SER A 193 -14.25 2.88 -12.28
C SER A 193 -15.55 2.19 -12.70
N SER A 194 -15.44 1.01 -13.33
CA SER A 194 -16.58 0.26 -13.84
C SER A 194 -17.40 -0.44 -12.75
N GLY A 195 -16.74 -0.94 -11.70
CA GLY A 195 -17.39 -1.74 -10.66
C GLY A 195 -17.74 -3.16 -11.09
N ASP A 196 -17.05 -3.70 -12.11
CA ASP A 196 -17.32 -5.01 -12.72
C ASP A 196 -16.51 -6.16 -12.11
N GLY A 197 -15.70 -5.89 -11.09
CA GLY A 197 -14.85 -6.88 -10.42
C GLY A 197 -13.49 -7.11 -11.08
N ASP A 198 -13.24 -6.52 -12.27
CA ASP A 198 -11.96 -6.66 -12.97
C ASP A 198 -10.93 -5.65 -12.47
N ARG A 199 -9.96 -6.11 -11.68
CA ARG A 199 -8.87 -5.26 -11.13
C ARG A 199 -8.00 -4.66 -12.24
N ARG A 200 -7.78 -5.38 -13.34
CA ARG A 200 -7.02 -4.85 -14.48
C ARG A 200 -7.72 -3.68 -15.14
N ARG A 201 -9.04 -3.73 -15.29
CA ARG A 201 -9.84 -2.60 -15.78
C ARG A 201 -9.83 -1.43 -14.81
N ALA A 202 -9.93 -1.69 -13.50
CA ALA A 202 -9.80 -0.65 -12.50
C ALA A 202 -8.43 0.06 -12.59
N ILE A 203 -7.33 -0.70 -12.76
CA ILE A 203 -5.99 -0.15 -12.99
C ILE A 203 -5.96 0.67 -14.29
N GLY A 204 -6.59 0.19 -15.36
CA GLY A 204 -6.71 0.92 -16.63
C GLY A 204 -7.43 2.26 -16.49
N SER A 205 -8.47 2.30 -15.66
CA SER A 205 -9.24 3.53 -15.39
C SER A 205 -8.45 4.56 -14.59
N VAL A 206 -7.60 4.12 -13.66
CA VAL A 206 -6.82 5.00 -12.77
C VAL A 206 -5.47 5.40 -13.37
N HIS A 207 -4.75 4.41 -13.91
CA HIS A 207 -3.35 4.57 -14.36
C HIS A 207 -3.18 4.59 -15.88
N GLY A 208 -4.25 4.29 -16.61
CA GLY A 208 -4.25 4.20 -18.08
C GLY A 208 -4.07 2.78 -18.61
N LEU A 209 -4.65 2.52 -19.80
CA LEU A 209 -4.62 1.21 -20.45
C LEU A 209 -3.21 0.64 -20.70
N PRO A 210 -2.19 1.45 -21.07
CA PRO A 210 -0.83 0.96 -21.23
C PRO A 210 -0.27 0.35 -19.95
N VAL A 211 -0.56 0.95 -18.78
CA VAL A 211 -0.15 0.41 -17.48
C VAL A 211 -0.88 -0.91 -17.21
N ALA A 212 -2.19 -0.95 -17.40
CA ALA A 212 -2.99 -2.14 -17.16
C ALA A 212 -2.53 -3.35 -17.99
N ALA A 213 -2.07 -3.13 -19.23
CA ALA A 213 -1.56 -4.19 -20.11
C ALA A 213 -0.27 -4.82 -19.56
N GLU A 214 0.55 -4.06 -18.83
CA GLU A 214 1.83 -4.49 -18.29
C GLU A 214 1.74 -5.02 -16.84
N MET A 215 0.54 -5.15 -16.30
CA MET A 215 0.35 -5.68 -14.95
C MET A 215 0.31 -7.20 -14.95
N LEU A 216 0.97 -7.79 -13.99
CA LEU A 216 1.04 -9.23 -13.73
C LEU A 216 0.16 -9.55 -12.54
N GLU A 217 -0.66 -10.57 -12.65
CA GLU A 217 -1.52 -11.03 -11.58
C GLU A 217 -0.76 -11.96 -10.62
N MET A 218 -0.94 -11.76 -9.33
CA MET A 218 -0.40 -12.64 -8.30
C MET A 218 -1.39 -13.81 -8.08
N ILE A 219 -1.06 -14.98 -8.64
CA ILE A 219 -1.93 -16.17 -8.63
C ILE A 219 -1.39 -17.19 -7.63
N GLY A 220 -2.29 -17.93 -6.98
CA GLY A 220 -1.95 -19.11 -6.18
C GLY A 220 -1.45 -18.83 -4.76
N MET A 221 -1.55 -17.61 -4.28
CA MET A 221 -1.18 -17.24 -2.91
C MET A 221 -2.44 -16.90 -2.10
N PRO A 222 -2.83 -17.71 -1.12
CA PRO A 222 -4.07 -17.48 -0.37
C PRO A 222 -4.04 -16.20 0.47
N LEU A 223 -2.85 -15.77 0.90
CA LEU A 223 -2.67 -14.63 1.79
C LEU A 223 -2.48 -13.30 1.05
N VAL A 224 -1.95 -13.31 -0.18
CA VAL A 224 -1.58 -12.08 -0.92
C VAL A 224 -2.20 -12.13 -2.30
N THR A 225 -3.05 -11.17 -2.59
CA THR A 225 -3.70 -11.01 -3.89
C THR A 225 -3.38 -9.65 -4.49
N GLY A 226 -3.51 -9.53 -5.80
CA GLY A 226 -3.31 -8.24 -6.45
C GLY A 226 -2.57 -8.33 -7.77
N MET A 227 -2.01 -7.21 -8.19
CA MET A 227 -1.26 -7.09 -9.43
C MET A 227 -0.02 -6.23 -9.24
N VAL A 228 1.05 -6.60 -9.93
CA VAL A 228 2.33 -5.85 -9.94
C VAL A 228 2.76 -5.60 -11.39
N SER A 229 3.46 -4.51 -11.64
CA SER A 229 3.91 -4.17 -13.00
C SER A 229 5.12 -5.01 -13.43
N GLN A 230 5.24 -5.23 -14.73
CA GLN A 230 6.51 -5.68 -15.30
C GLN A 230 7.61 -4.63 -15.05
N PRO A 231 8.90 -5.02 -14.94
CA PRO A 231 9.99 -4.09 -14.68
C PRO A 231 10.11 -2.92 -15.68
N ARG A 232 9.74 -3.15 -16.95
CA ARG A 232 9.73 -2.11 -17.98
C ARG A 232 8.69 -0.99 -17.72
N MET A 233 7.68 -1.26 -16.88
CA MET A 233 6.64 -0.31 -16.50
C MET A 233 6.89 0.16 -15.05
N SER A 234 7.49 1.33 -14.88
CA SER A 234 7.89 1.88 -13.59
C SER A 234 7.66 3.39 -13.51
N ARG A 235 7.65 3.95 -12.31
CA ARG A 235 7.46 5.38 -12.06
C ARG A 235 8.63 5.97 -11.28
N GLY A 236 8.82 7.30 -11.36
CA GLY A 236 9.81 8.04 -10.57
C GLY A 236 9.37 8.31 -9.13
N SER A 237 8.15 7.93 -8.75
CA SER A 237 7.59 8.08 -7.41
C SER A 237 6.88 6.81 -6.97
N ARG A 238 6.59 6.69 -5.67
CA ARG A 238 5.85 5.56 -5.09
C ARG A 238 4.33 5.68 -5.21
N ASP A 239 3.82 6.70 -5.90
CA ASP A 239 2.38 6.98 -6.02
C ASP A 239 1.60 5.87 -6.74
N GLY A 240 2.32 5.02 -7.49
CA GLY A 240 1.73 3.84 -8.15
C GLY A 240 1.63 2.62 -7.25
N ILE A 241 2.07 2.67 -5.98
CA ILE A 241 2.04 1.54 -5.06
C ILE A 241 0.88 1.70 -4.09
N VAL A 242 -0.06 0.77 -4.14
CA VAL A 242 -1.18 0.66 -3.19
C VAL A 242 -1.03 -0.66 -2.45
N LEU A 243 -0.83 -0.57 -1.13
CA LEU A 243 -0.80 -1.71 -0.23
C LEU A 243 -2.04 -1.68 0.66
N ALA A 244 -2.65 -2.83 0.87
CA ALA A 244 -3.82 -2.97 1.71
C ALA A 244 -3.74 -4.22 2.59
N VAL A 245 -4.49 -4.19 3.69
CA VAL A 245 -4.80 -5.33 4.55
C VAL A 245 -6.31 -5.44 4.69
N ASN A 246 -6.87 -6.57 4.28
CA ASN A 246 -8.31 -6.82 4.28
C ASN A 246 -9.10 -5.68 3.60
N GLY A 247 -8.63 -5.23 2.42
CA GLY A 247 -9.23 -4.14 1.65
C GLY A 247 -8.99 -2.73 2.20
N ARG A 248 -8.31 -2.57 3.33
CA ARG A 248 -7.95 -1.28 3.93
C ARG A 248 -6.62 -0.77 3.41
N PRO A 249 -6.53 0.39 2.75
CA PRO A 249 -5.25 0.98 2.35
C PRO A 249 -4.36 1.26 3.55
N ILE A 250 -3.11 0.81 3.49
CA ILE A 250 -2.12 1.01 4.55
C ILE A 250 -0.83 1.65 4.02
N SER A 251 -0.06 2.23 4.94
CA SER A 251 1.31 2.68 4.72
C SER A 251 2.24 1.87 5.61
N SER A 252 3.05 1.00 5.01
CA SER A 252 4.01 0.17 5.75
C SER A 252 5.37 0.23 5.07
N ARG A 253 6.36 0.81 5.74
CA ARG A 253 7.74 0.86 5.23
C ARG A 253 8.34 -0.53 5.03
N PRO A 254 8.18 -1.50 5.96
CA PRO A 254 8.67 -2.86 5.77
C PRO A 254 8.09 -3.54 4.53
N LEU A 255 6.77 -3.42 4.29
CA LEU A 255 6.13 -4.02 3.12
C LEU A 255 6.51 -3.32 1.81
N LEU A 256 6.69 -1.99 1.82
CA LEU A 256 7.24 -1.26 0.68
C LEU A 256 8.65 -1.75 0.35
N TYR A 257 9.49 -1.93 1.35
CA TYR A 257 10.83 -2.47 1.17
C TYR A 257 10.78 -3.90 0.62
N ALA A 258 9.91 -4.78 1.16
CA ALA A 258 9.72 -6.13 0.68
C ALA A 258 9.36 -6.20 -0.81
N LEU A 259 8.46 -5.31 -1.24
CA LEU A 259 8.06 -5.18 -2.65
C LEU A 259 9.24 -4.70 -3.51
N GLU A 260 9.90 -3.60 -3.12
CA GLU A 260 11.00 -3.00 -3.89
C GLU A 260 12.21 -3.94 -3.99
N ASP A 261 12.50 -4.71 -2.95
CA ASP A 261 13.55 -5.73 -2.94
C ASP A 261 13.34 -6.80 -4.02
N CYS A 262 12.09 -7.17 -4.32
CA CYS A 262 11.79 -8.11 -5.39
C CYS A 262 12.14 -7.58 -6.79
N TYR A 263 12.26 -6.26 -6.94
CA TYR A 263 12.64 -5.60 -8.19
C TYR A 263 14.12 -5.17 -8.23
N GLN A 264 14.91 -5.55 -7.22
CA GLN A 264 16.31 -5.20 -7.16
C GLN A 264 17.08 -5.74 -8.38
N GLY A 265 17.85 -4.87 -9.02
CA GLY A 265 18.55 -5.20 -10.27
C GLY A 265 17.70 -5.20 -11.55
N MET A 266 16.36 -5.04 -11.43
CA MET A 266 15.44 -5.00 -12.57
C MET A 266 14.99 -3.56 -12.91
N LEU A 267 15.04 -2.65 -11.94
CA LEU A 267 14.67 -1.25 -12.11
C LEU A 267 15.91 -0.34 -12.05
N GLU A 268 15.86 0.75 -12.80
CA GLU A 268 16.83 1.83 -12.68
C GLU A 268 16.74 2.52 -11.31
N ARG A 269 17.83 3.14 -10.87
CA ARG A 269 17.84 3.88 -9.59
C ARG A 269 16.80 4.99 -9.58
N GLY A 270 16.03 5.07 -8.48
CA GLY A 270 14.96 6.05 -8.31
C GLY A 270 13.67 5.72 -9.07
N ARG A 271 13.57 4.52 -9.65
CA ARG A 271 12.34 4.01 -10.25
C ARG A 271 11.65 3.03 -9.30
N HIS A 272 10.32 3.05 -9.30
CA HIS A 272 9.48 2.24 -8.44
C HIS A 272 8.45 1.48 -9.28
N PRO A 273 8.08 0.24 -8.89
CA PRO A 273 7.05 -0.50 -9.59
C PRO A 273 5.67 0.14 -9.39
N ILE A 274 4.72 -0.25 -10.22
CA ILE A 274 3.30 -0.01 -9.97
C ILE A 274 2.74 -1.31 -9.37
N ALA A 275 2.05 -1.20 -8.24
CA ALA A 275 1.54 -2.36 -7.52
C ALA A 275 0.22 -2.05 -6.82
N VAL A 276 -0.72 -3.00 -6.90
CA VAL A 276 -1.97 -2.99 -6.14
C VAL A 276 -2.05 -4.32 -5.42
N ILE A 277 -1.79 -4.32 -4.12
CA ILE A 277 -1.61 -5.53 -3.31
C ILE A 277 -2.54 -5.48 -2.11
N ASP A 278 -3.33 -6.53 -1.93
CA ASP A 278 -4.16 -6.73 -0.76
C ASP A 278 -3.74 -8.00 -0.03
N ILE A 279 -3.48 -7.86 1.27
CA ILE A 279 -3.06 -8.93 2.18
C ILE A 279 -4.29 -9.36 2.97
N GLY A 280 -4.85 -10.52 2.63
CA GLY A 280 -5.96 -11.12 3.37
C GLY A 280 -5.44 -11.90 4.57
N ILE A 281 -5.62 -11.37 5.76
CA ILE A 281 -5.15 -11.97 7.01
C ILE A 281 -6.29 -12.02 8.02
N ASP A 282 -6.27 -13.03 8.88
CA ASP A 282 -7.23 -13.11 10.00
C ASP A 282 -7.15 -11.83 10.83
N PRO A 283 -8.29 -11.14 11.08
CA PRO A 283 -8.31 -9.93 11.89
C PRO A 283 -7.64 -10.07 13.26
N GLU A 284 -7.65 -11.25 13.89
CA GLU A 284 -7.00 -11.52 15.18
C GLU A 284 -5.45 -11.47 15.09
N LEU A 285 -4.88 -11.55 13.89
CA LEU A 285 -3.44 -11.53 13.65
C LEU A 285 -2.91 -10.15 13.26
N VAL A 286 -3.78 -9.13 13.21
CA VAL A 286 -3.42 -7.76 12.81
C VAL A 286 -4.06 -6.73 13.73
N ASP A 287 -3.24 -5.88 14.33
CA ASP A 287 -3.72 -4.71 15.06
C ASP A 287 -3.81 -3.51 14.11
N VAL A 288 -5.04 -3.07 13.84
CA VAL A 288 -5.35 -1.90 12.99
C VAL A 288 -5.55 -0.62 13.81
N ASN A 289 -5.52 -0.71 15.14
CA ASN A 289 -5.76 0.42 16.03
C ASN A 289 -4.45 1.10 16.50
N VAL A 290 -3.43 1.12 15.67
CA VAL A 290 -2.10 1.68 15.98
C VAL A 290 -2.05 3.20 15.81
N HIS A 291 -2.76 3.74 14.82
CA HIS A 291 -2.73 5.17 14.48
C HIS A 291 -4.16 5.73 14.31
N PRO A 292 -4.45 6.98 14.77
CA PRO A 292 -5.79 7.57 14.63
C PRO A 292 -6.34 7.54 13.20
N ALA A 293 -5.50 7.85 12.20
CA ALA A 293 -5.87 7.80 10.79
C ALA A 293 -5.86 6.38 10.17
N LYS A 294 -5.65 5.32 10.98
CA LYS A 294 -5.67 3.91 10.57
C LYS A 294 -4.77 3.58 9.36
N ARG A 295 -3.68 4.34 9.19
CA ARG A 295 -2.74 4.15 8.07
C ARG A 295 -1.66 3.12 8.35
N GLU A 296 -1.37 2.85 9.61
CA GLU A 296 -0.37 1.90 10.06
C GLU A 296 -1.06 0.71 10.73
N VAL A 297 -0.52 -0.47 10.50
CA VAL A 297 -0.98 -1.71 11.12
C VAL A 297 0.22 -2.43 11.71
N ARG A 298 -0.01 -3.23 12.75
CA ARG A 298 0.99 -4.15 13.31
C ARG A 298 0.54 -5.58 13.09
N PHE A 299 1.42 -6.40 12.55
CA PHE A 299 1.17 -7.81 12.38
C PHE A 299 1.73 -8.58 13.58
N ARG A 300 1.02 -9.60 14.01
CA ARG A 300 1.51 -10.52 15.04
C ARG A 300 2.76 -11.27 14.58
N GLU A 301 2.80 -11.62 13.28
CA GLU A 301 3.91 -12.32 12.63
C GLU A 301 4.39 -11.53 11.40
N GLU A 302 5.07 -10.41 11.62
CA GLU A 302 5.51 -9.50 10.55
C GLU A 302 6.40 -10.20 9.50
N GLY A 303 7.32 -11.09 9.96
CA GLY A 303 8.21 -11.83 9.08
C GLY A 303 7.49 -12.80 8.14
N ALA A 304 6.38 -13.42 8.59
CA ALA A 304 5.57 -14.31 7.75
C ALA A 304 4.86 -13.53 6.64
N VAL A 305 4.29 -12.37 6.97
CA VAL A 305 3.62 -11.48 5.99
C VAL A 305 4.63 -10.94 4.98
N PHE A 306 5.79 -10.48 5.44
CA PHE A 306 6.88 -10.02 4.60
C PHE A 306 7.31 -11.09 3.59
N SER A 307 7.58 -12.31 4.07
CA SER A 307 8.00 -13.44 3.24
C SER A 307 6.92 -13.89 2.25
N ALA A 308 5.63 -13.85 2.66
CA ALA A 308 4.50 -14.16 1.79
C ALA A 308 4.38 -13.15 0.65
N LEU A 309 4.51 -11.85 0.95
CA LEU A 309 4.50 -10.79 -0.06
C LEU A 309 5.66 -10.98 -1.07
N GLN A 310 6.88 -11.17 -0.59
CA GLN A 310 8.03 -11.38 -1.48
C GLN A 310 7.85 -12.60 -2.38
N ARG A 311 7.36 -13.71 -1.83
CA ARG A 311 7.10 -14.94 -2.60
C ARG A 311 6.07 -14.70 -3.69
N ALA A 312 4.94 -14.05 -3.37
CA ALA A 312 3.88 -13.74 -4.32
C ALA A 312 4.37 -12.86 -5.48
N VAL A 313 5.14 -11.81 -5.16
CA VAL A 313 5.71 -10.90 -6.16
C VAL A 313 6.74 -11.60 -7.04
N ARG A 314 7.67 -12.37 -6.45
CA ARG A 314 8.69 -13.11 -7.22
C ARG A 314 8.08 -14.17 -8.14
N VAL A 315 7.01 -14.85 -7.71
CA VAL A 315 6.27 -15.79 -8.57
C VAL A 315 5.63 -15.07 -9.75
N ALA A 316 4.97 -13.93 -9.52
CA ALA A 316 4.36 -13.14 -10.59
C ALA A 316 5.41 -12.64 -11.59
N LEU A 317 6.55 -12.16 -11.12
CA LEU A 317 7.66 -11.70 -11.97
C LEU A 317 8.34 -12.86 -12.71
N GLY A 318 8.51 -14.02 -12.09
CA GLY A 318 9.13 -15.21 -12.68
C GLY A 318 8.24 -15.86 -13.75
N ALA A 319 6.93 -15.88 -13.57
CA ALA A 319 5.99 -16.44 -14.53
C ALA A 319 5.91 -15.62 -15.84
N SER A 320 6.33 -14.36 -15.82
CA SER A 320 6.27 -13.46 -16.99
C SER A 320 7.55 -13.40 -17.81
N GLN A 321 8.62 -14.08 -17.39
CA GLN A 321 9.83 -14.22 -18.17
C GLN A 321 9.94 -15.62 -18.79
N PRO A 322 9.46 -15.83 -20.04
CA PRO A 322 10.19 -16.73 -20.89
C PRO A 322 11.55 -16.03 -21.11
N TYR A 323 12.62 -16.67 -20.66
CA TYR A 323 13.98 -16.25 -21.01
C TYR A 323 14.08 -16.21 -22.55
N GLN A 324 13.79 -15.06 -23.16
CA GLN A 324 14.18 -14.81 -24.54
C GLN A 324 15.66 -14.45 -24.47
N TYR A 325 16.47 -15.42 -24.75
CA TYR A 325 17.84 -15.21 -25.17
C TYR A 325 17.77 -14.33 -26.41
N HIS A 326 17.95 -13.05 -26.27
CA HIS A 326 18.23 -12.20 -27.41
C HIS A 326 19.71 -12.42 -27.71
N SER A 327 19.98 -13.47 -28.51
CA SER A 327 21.20 -13.51 -29.30
C SER A 327 21.12 -12.32 -30.24
N ALA A 328 21.87 -11.27 -29.98
CA ALA A 328 22.12 -10.23 -30.96
C ALA A 328 22.66 -10.89 -32.22
N GLY A 329 21.84 -10.87 -33.26
CA GLY A 329 22.05 -11.23 -34.66
C GLY A 329 23.24 -12.16 -34.99
N GLY A 330 22.93 -13.40 -35.36
CA GLY A 330 23.91 -14.30 -35.96
C GLY A 330 23.29 -15.65 -36.20
N GLN A 331 23.31 -16.09 -37.44
CA GLN A 331 22.83 -17.36 -37.94
C GLN A 331 23.11 -18.53 -36.98
N ALA A 332 22.15 -19.44 -36.86
CA ALA A 332 22.30 -20.69 -36.14
C ALA A 332 23.52 -21.47 -36.66
N ALA A 333 24.68 -21.24 -36.05
CA ALA A 333 25.82 -22.12 -36.18
C ALA A 333 25.60 -23.25 -35.17
N THR A 334 25.48 -24.47 -35.66
CA THR A 334 25.61 -25.67 -34.85
C THR A 334 26.99 -25.66 -34.22
N ILE A 335 27.10 -25.17 -33.00
CA ILE A 335 28.34 -25.22 -32.24
C ILE A 335 28.48 -26.65 -31.72
N VAL A 336 29.29 -27.42 -32.38
CA VAL A 336 29.91 -28.61 -31.78
C VAL A 336 30.75 -28.06 -30.64
N PRO A 337 30.52 -28.44 -29.37
CA PRO A 337 31.35 -27.93 -28.30
C PRO A 337 32.78 -28.46 -28.45
N ASP A 338 33.68 -27.56 -28.79
CA ASP A 338 35.11 -27.80 -28.55
C ASP A 338 35.32 -28.05 -27.06
N PRO A 339 36.17 -29.00 -26.65
CA PRO A 339 36.43 -29.24 -25.25
C PRO A 339 37.04 -27.96 -24.62
N MET A 340 36.20 -27.25 -23.86
CA MET A 340 36.65 -26.06 -23.10
C MET A 340 37.82 -26.44 -22.20
N PRO A 341 38.87 -25.60 -22.14
CA PRO A 341 39.97 -25.85 -21.22
C PRO A 341 39.42 -25.92 -19.79
N GLN A 342 39.74 -26.98 -19.10
CA GLN A 342 39.52 -27.13 -17.65
C GLN A 342 40.33 -26.04 -16.95
N LEU A 343 39.66 -24.91 -16.65
CA LEU A 343 40.21 -23.92 -15.72
C LEU A 343 40.20 -24.59 -14.35
N THR A 344 41.34 -25.05 -13.91
CA THR A 344 41.55 -25.46 -12.53
C THR A 344 41.35 -24.20 -11.68
N LEU A 345 40.31 -24.19 -10.89
CA LEU A 345 39.93 -23.10 -9.98
C LEU A 345 40.95 -22.85 -8.85
N HIS A 346 42.24 -23.16 -9.09
CA HIS A 346 43.30 -22.98 -8.09
C HIS A 346 43.50 -21.49 -7.71
N GLU A 347 43.19 -20.55 -8.60
CA GLU A 347 43.30 -19.12 -8.32
C GLU A 347 42.02 -18.48 -7.78
N ALA A 348 40.86 -19.04 -8.10
CA ALA A 348 39.58 -18.52 -7.59
C ALA A 348 39.12 -19.25 -6.30
N ALA A 349 39.44 -20.52 -6.14
CA ALA A 349 39.10 -21.33 -4.95
C ALA A 349 39.86 -20.97 -3.68
N ALA A 350 41.04 -20.32 -3.81
CA ALA A 350 41.71 -19.72 -2.64
C ALA A 350 40.88 -18.60 -1.98
N ALA A 351 39.78 -18.23 -2.59
CA ALA A 351 38.95 -17.08 -2.18
C ALA A 351 37.61 -17.44 -1.51
N VAL A 352 37.14 -18.69 -1.59
CA VAL A 352 35.78 -19.04 -1.20
C VAL A 352 35.65 -20.04 -0.05
N ALA A 353 36.76 -20.60 0.43
CA ALA A 353 36.73 -21.59 1.52
C ALA A 353 36.90 -20.93 2.89
N VAL A 354 35.89 -20.35 3.47
CA VAL A 354 35.64 -20.31 4.92
C VAL A 354 34.17 -19.99 5.20
N ALA A 355 33.33 -21.02 5.19
CA ALA A 355 32.20 -21.09 6.10
C ALA A 355 32.54 -22.22 7.06
N GLU A 356 32.57 -21.92 8.35
CA GLU A 356 32.91 -22.86 9.41
C GLU A 356 31.95 -24.03 9.41
N VAL A 357 32.44 -25.18 8.93
CA VAL A 357 32.08 -26.49 9.47
C VAL A 357 33.40 -27.31 9.51
N GLY A 358 33.69 -27.87 10.66
CA GLY A 358 34.96 -28.51 11.00
C GLY A 358 35.50 -29.44 9.92
N ALA A 359 36.79 -29.30 9.73
CA ALA A 359 37.78 -30.20 9.20
C ALA A 359 37.33 -31.34 8.28
N ARG A 360 37.53 -31.12 6.98
CA ARG A 360 38.13 -32.09 6.05
C ARG A 360 38.53 -31.35 4.77
N THR A 361 39.83 -31.26 4.55
CA THR A 361 40.45 -30.83 3.31
C THR A 361 40.19 -31.86 2.21
N ALA A 362 39.12 -31.65 1.45
CA ALA A 362 38.96 -32.22 0.13
C ALA A 362 38.73 -31.03 -0.82
N GLU A 363 39.62 -30.83 -1.77
CA GLU A 363 39.46 -29.84 -2.85
C GLU A 363 38.17 -30.18 -3.60
N THR A 364 37.11 -29.40 -3.37
CA THR A 364 35.84 -29.55 -4.11
C THR A 364 36.03 -28.94 -5.47
N VAL A 365 36.21 -29.73 -6.49
CA VAL A 365 36.31 -29.29 -7.88
C VAL A 365 34.90 -28.89 -8.34
N LEU A 366 34.68 -27.61 -8.48
CA LEU A 366 33.45 -27.06 -9.05
C LEU A 366 33.62 -26.83 -10.55
N ARG A 367 32.72 -27.37 -11.35
CA ARG A 367 32.64 -27.13 -12.80
C ARG A 367 31.73 -25.98 -13.10
N PRO A 368 32.21 -24.81 -13.62
CA PRO A 368 31.35 -23.72 -13.98
C PRO A 368 30.44 -24.09 -15.17
N ILE A 369 29.14 -23.87 -15.03
CA ILE A 369 28.15 -24.14 -16.07
C ILE A 369 27.80 -22.86 -16.80
N GLY A 370 27.73 -21.72 -16.09
CA GLY A 370 27.35 -20.44 -16.67
C GLY A 370 27.07 -19.38 -15.63
N GLN A 371 26.52 -18.25 -16.09
CA GLN A 371 26.15 -17.11 -15.27
C GLN A 371 24.64 -16.91 -15.38
N VAL A 372 23.98 -16.70 -14.25
CA VAL A 372 22.56 -16.37 -14.17
C VAL A 372 22.42 -14.91 -13.71
N GLY A 373 21.96 -14.07 -14.60
CA GLY A 373 21.92 -12.63 -14.36
C GLY A 373 23.31 -12.03 -14.15
N PRO A 374 23.40 -10.74 -13.77
CA PRO A 374 24.71 -10.08 -13.61
C PRO A 374 25.45 -10.44 -12.30
N GLY A 375 24.82 -11.19 -11.39
CA GLY A 375 25.34 -11.41 -10.03
C GLY A 375 25.63 -12.84 -9.63
N TYR A 376 25.17 -13.88 -10.36
CA TYR A 376 25.32 -15.27 -9.92
C TYR A 376 26.07 -16.14 -10.92
N LEU A 377 27.06 -16.91 -10.43
CA LEU A 377 27.69 -18.00 -11.14
C LEU A 377 27.03 -19.33 -10.76
N VAL A 378 26.79 -20.17 -11.74
CA VAL A 378 26.29 -21.53 -11.57
C VAL A 378 27.44 -22.50 -11.81
N ALA A 379 27.68 -23.39 -10.88
CA ALA A 379 28.67 -24.44 -11.00
C ALA A 379 28.06 -25.78 -10.61
N GLU A 380 28.56 -26.85 -11.20
CA GLU A 380 28.29 -28.25 -10.82
C GLU A 380 29.33 -28.71 -9.82
N GLY A 381 28.89 -29.23 -8.69
CA GLY A 381 29.70 -29.86 -7.68
C GLY A 381 29.33 -31.31 -7.47
N PRO A 382 30.10 -32.06 -6.65
CA PRO A 382 29.84 -33.48 -6.39
C PRO A 382 28.46 -33.73 -5.77
N ASP A 383 27.88 -32.74 -5.07
CA ASP A 383 26.60 -32.84 -4.37
C ASP A 383 25.45 -32.14 -5.13
N GLY A 384 25.69 -31.66 -6.37
CA GLY A 384 24.69 -30.99 -7.19
C GLY A 384 25.09 -29.59 -7.68
N LEU A 385 24.10 -28.77 -7.99
CA LEU A 385 24.32 -27.40 -8.50
C LEU A 385 24.63 -26.42 -7.36
N VAL A 386 25.69 -25.64 -7.54
CA VAL A 386 26.16 -24.60 -6.63
C VAL A 386 25.92 -23.24 -7.27
N LEU A 387 25.22 -22.35 -6.58
CA LEU A 387 25.04 -20.95 -6.94
C LEU A 387 25.98 -20.10 -6.12
N VAL A 388 26.81 -19.30 -6.80
CA VAL A 388 27.76 -18.38 -6.16
C VAL A 388 27.38 -16.95 -6.48
N ASP A 389 27.07 -16.16 -5.46
CA ASP A 389 26.92 -14.72 -5.59
C ASP A 389 28.30 -14.09 -5.84
N GLN A 390 28.49 -13.52 -7.03
CA GLN A 390 29.79 -12.93 -7.42
C GLN A 390 30.18 -11.74 -6.53
N HIS A 391 29.26 -10.93 -6.12
CA HIS A 391 29.49 -9.76 -5.30
C HIS A 391 29.93 -10.18 -3.90
N ALA A 392 29.16 -11.04 -3.27
CA ALA A 392 29.49 -11.58 -1.94
C ALA A 392 30.81 -12.37 -1.94
N ALA A 393 31.06 -13.15 -2.99
CA ALA A 393 32.32 -13.87 -3.15
C ALA A 393 33.51 -12.91 -3.31
N HIS A 394 33.39 -11.87 -4.13
CA HIS A 394 34.43 -10.88 -4.33
C HIS A 394 34.73 -10.06 -3.05
N GLU A 395 33.69 -9.61 -2.35
CA GLU A 395 33.85 -8.93 -1.05
C GLU A 395 34.57 -9.84 -0.04
N ARG A 396 34.23 -11.12 0.02
CA ARG A 396 34.86 -12.07 0.92
C ARG A 396 36.34 -12.31 0.58
N VAL A 397 36.68 -12.39 -0.71
CA VAL A 397 38.07 -12.46 -1.18
C VAL A 397 38.85 -11.23 -0.75
N LEU A 398 38.31 -10.02 -0.99
CA LEU A 398 38.97 -8.79 -0.60
C LEU A 398 39.15 -8.70 0.92
N TYR A 399 38.14 -9.07 1.68
CA TYR A 399 38.19 -9.11 3.14
C TYR A 399 39.27 -10.06 3.66
N ASN A 400 39.34 -11.29 3.14
CA ASN A 400 40.36 -12.26 3.55
C ASN A 400 41.77 -11.80 3.17
N ARG A 401 41.95 -11.23 1.97
CA ARG A 401 43.23 -10.64 1.56
C ARG A 401 43.67 -9.48 2.46
N LEU A 402 42.71 -8.65 2.90
CA LEU A 402 43.00 -7.58 3.85
C LEU A 402 43.41 -8.10 5.22
N LEU A 403 42.71 -9.11 5.72
CA LEU A 403 43.05 -9.78 6.99
C LEU A 403 44.44 -10.43 6.95
N GLU A 404 44.79 -11.11 5.85
CA GLU A 404 46.11 -11.69 5.67
C GLU A 404 47.21 -10.61 5.67
N ARG A 405 46.99 -9.52 4.96
CA ARG A 405 47.92 -8.37 4.95
C ARG A 405 48.10 -7.76 6.33
N LEU A 406 47.02 -7.62 7.09
CA LEU A 406 47.06 -7.12 8.47
C LEU A 406 47.82 -8.09 9.39
N ARG A 407 47.62 -9.42 9.25
CA ARG A 407 48.33 -10.44 10.00
C ARG A 407 49.81 -10.48 9.67
N CYS A 408 50.18 -10.19 8.40
CA CYS A 408 51.59 -10.16 7.96
C CYS A 408 52.28 -8.81 8.19
N GLY A 409 51.65 -7.85 8.91
CA GLY A 409 52.24 -6.56 9.24
C GLY A 409 52.47 -5.61 8.03
N ARG A 410 51.88 -5.91 6.88
CA ARG A 410 51.98 -5.08 5.66
C ARG A 410 50.74 -4.16 5.51
N GLY A 411 50.56 -3.22 6.43
CA GLY A 411 49.60 -2.18 6.30
C GLY A 411 50.07 -1.16 5.25
N MET A 412 49.32 -0.94 4.17
CA MET A 412 49.52 0.20 3.29
C MET A 412 48.74 1.36 3.88
N THR A 413 49.46 2.39 4.38
CA THR A 413 48.89 3.70 4.70
C THR A 413 48.84 4.52 3.42
N GLN A 414 47.65 4.95 3.00
CA GLN A 414 47.49 5.95 1.95
C GLN A 414 47.42 7.32 2.65
N PRO A 415 48.33 8.26 2.36
CA PRO A 415 48.22 9.61 2.86
C PRO A 415 46.97 10.25 2.27
N LEU A 416 46.13 10.86 3.12
CA LEU A 416 45.07 11.74 2.68
C LEU A 416 45.69 12.99 2.05
N LEU A 417 45.35 13.25 0.80
CA LEU A 417 45.63 14.49 0.10
C LEU A 417 44.65 15.58 0.54
#